data_58b2298d87e2a4db9e173d7c230f45a5
#
_entry.id   58b2298d87e2a4db9e173d7c230f45a5
#
_cell.length_a   1.000
_cell.length_b   1.000
_cell.length_c   1.000
_cell.angle_alpha   90.00
_cell.angle_beta   90.00
_cell.angle_gamma   90.00
#
_symmetry.space_group_name_H-M   'P 1'
#
loop_
_entity.id
_entity.type
_entity.pdbx_description
1 polymer ?
#
loop_
_entity_poly.entity_id
_entity_poly.type
_entity_poly.pdbx_seq_one_letter_code
_entity_poly.pdbx_strand_id
1 'polypeptide(L)'
;MLSGIGDETHLRDNGIKVIHHSKGVGKNLQDHLETYIQQKCKTPNTLYTYTKLIPKILAGMQWFMFKSGPCSKSFLEAGGFAKSSPDRKVANIQFHFFPSFVINHGLEDPDTHGYQLHASPNHPKSRGEITLNSSDPYDYPKILFNYLKEEEDLKQTRECIHVARKILAQPALAEHAGDEVGPGFDAQSDDELNEYIRSKADTAYHPCGTCKMGVDDMAVVDQDLRVNGIGNLRVIDASVIPEIPSANLNALSLIHISEPTRLVSI
;
A
#
# COMPACT_ATOMS: atom_id res chain seq x y z
N MET A 1 -7.72 -2.92 -21.40
CA MET A 1 -8.05 -4.20 -22.07
C MET A 1 -9.43 -4.17 -22.73
N LEU A 2 -10.50 -3.71 -22.09
CA LEU A 2 -11.85 -3.63 -22.68
C LEU A 2 -11.92 -2.83 -24.00
N SER A 3 -10.99 -1.87 -24.18
CA SER A 3 -10.85 -1.11 -25.43
C SER A 3 -10.10 -1.87 -26.55
N GLY A 4 -9.80 -3.15 -26.37
CA GLY A 4 -9.07 -3.95 -27.36
C GLY A 4 -7.55 -3.77 -27.36
N ILE A 5 -6.97 -3.21 -26.28
CA ILE A 5 -5.53 -3.01 -26.11
C ILE A 5 -5.03 -3.94 -25.01
N GLY A 6 -4.12 -4.86 -25.33
CA GLY A 6 -3.60 -5.84 -24.37
C GLY A 6 -3.06 -7.09 -25.05
N ASP A 7 -2.88 -8.14 -24.27
CA ASP A 7 -2.47 -9.43 -24.80
C ASP A 7 -3.53 -9.99 -25.75
N GLU A 8 -3.12 -10.30 -26.97
CA GLU A 8 -4.01 -10.72 -28.04
C GLU A 8 -4.80 -11.99 -27.70
N THR A 9 -4.14 -12.98 -27.10
CA THR A 9 -4.78 -14.24 -26.74
C THR A 9 -5.84 -13.99 -25.67
N HIS A 10 -5.47 -13.28 -24.61
CA HIS A 10 -6.37 -12.94 -23.51
C HIS A 10 -7.60 -12.12 -24.00
N LEU A 11 -7.40 -11.16 -24.89
CA LEU A 11 -8.51 -10.38 -25.46
C LEU A 11 -9.47 -11.25 -26.27
N ARG A 12 -8.95 -12.15 -27.13
CA ARG A 12 -9.75 -13.06 -27.94
C ARG A 12 -10.54 -14.05 -27.08
N ASP A 13 -9.91 -14.61 -26.03
CA ASP A 13 -10.55 -15.54 -25.10
C ASP A 13 -11.74 -14.89 -24.36
N ASN A 14 -11.70 -13.57 -24.18
CA ASN A 14 -12.81 -12.79 -23.61
C ASN A 14 -13.77 -12.19 -24.68
N GLY A 15 -13.65 -12.59 -25.95
CA GLY A 15 -14.53 -12.10 -27.00
C GLY A 15 -14.31 -10.64 -27.40
N ILE A 16 -13.18 -10.05 -27.06
CA ILE A 16 -12.84 -8.66 -27.33
C ILE A 16 -12.06 -8.55 -28.64
N LYS A 17 -12.50 -7.65 -29.52
CA LYS A 17 -11.78 -7.37 -30.76
C LYS A 17 -10.42 -6.74 -30.44
N VAL A 18 -9.35 -7.35 -30.92
CA VAL A 18 -8.00 -6.85 -30.80
C VAL A 18 -7.81 -5.60 -31.66
N ILE A 19 -7.51 -4.48 -31.03
CA ILE A 19 -7.14 -3.23 -31.70
C ILE A 19 -5.63 -3.11 -31.74
N HIS A 20 -4.95 -3.45 -30.63
CA HIS A 20 -3.50 -3.40 -30.52
C HIS A 20 -2.99 -4.46 -29.56
N HIS A 21 -2.06 -5.29 -30.03
CA HIS A 21 -1.38 -6.26 -29.19
C HIS A 21 -0.32 -5.56 -28.34
N SER A 22 -0.48 -5.62 -27.01
CA SER A 22 0.47 -5.09 -26.02
C SER A 22 0.58 -6.05 -24.86
N LYS A 23 1.67 -6.83 -24.80
CA LYS A 23 1.90 -7.88 -23.82
C LYS A 23 1.94 -7.39 -22.37
N GLY A 24 2.37 -6.15 -22.18
CA GLY A 24 2.59 -5.58 -20.85
C GLY A 24 1.34 -5.06 -20.16
N VAL A 25 0.23 -4.85 -20.90
CA VAL A 25 -1.00 -4.34 -20.31
C VAL A 25 -1.55 -5.31 -19.26
N GLY A 26 -1.68 -4.82 -18.03
CA GLY A 26 -2.12 -5.61 -16.89
C GLY A 26 -1.02 -6.41 -16.19
N LYS A 27 0.21 -6.45 -16.72
CA LYS A 27 1.35 -7.15 -16.13
C LYS A 27 2.16 -6.24 -15.21
N ASN A 28 3.12 -6.80 -14.47
CA ASN A 28 4.02 -6.07 -13.59
C ASN A 28 3.31 -5.34 -12.43
N LEU A 29 2.15 -5.82 -11.99
CA LEU A 29 1.47 -5.26 -10.82
C LEU A 29 2.39 -5.35 -9.60
N GLN A 30 2.59 -4.24 -8.94
CA GLN A 30 3.40 -4.09 -7.74
C GLN A 30 2.60 -3.34 -6.68
N ASP A 31 2.92 -3.60 -5.42
CA ASP A 31 2.34 -2.89 -4.29
C ASP A 31 3.24 -3.04 -3.06
N HIS A 32 3.13 -2.14 -2.11
CA HIS A 32 3.73 -2.32 -0.80
C HIS A 32 2.81 -3.19 0.06
N LEU A 33 3.31 -4.37 0.42
CA LEU A 33 2.67 -5.22 1.41
C LEU A 33 3.21 -4.85 2.79
N GLU A 34 2.35 -4.45 3.70
CA GLU A 34 2.74 -4.11 5.06
C GLU A 34 2.31 -5.16 6.08
N THR A 35 3.08 -5.27 7.14
CA THR A 35 2.80 -6.06 8.33
C THR A 35 2.63 -5.13 9.53
N TYR A 36 1.96 -5.60 10.56
CA TYR A 36 1.61 -4.78 11.72
C TYR A 36 2.23 -5.34 12.98
N ILE A 37 2.85 -4.48 13.77
CA ILE A 37 3.18 -4.78 15.16
C ILE A 37 2.20 -4.02 16.02
N GLN A 38 1.34 -4.77 16.71
CA GLN A 38 0.24 -4.24 17.51
C GLN A 38 0.55 -4.40 18.99
N GLN A 39 0.44 -3.32 19.75
CA GLN A 39 0.75 -3.30 21.18
C GLN A 39 -0.36 -2.60 21.96
N LYS A 40 -0.83 -3.22 23.06
CA LYS A 40 -1.74 -2.56 23.99
C LYS A 40 -1.10 -1.33 24.58
N CYS A 41 -1.89 -0.31 24.85
CA CYS A 41 -1.43 0.92 25.48
C CYS A 41 -1.91 0.97 26.94
N LYS A 42 -0.97 1.13 27.88
CA LYS A 42 -1.28 1.24 29.32
C LYS A 42 -1.95 2.55 29.68
N THR A 43 -1.74 3.59 28.86
CA THR A 43 -2.28 4.93 29.10
C THR A 43 -3.48 5.21 28.15
N PRO A 44 -4.52 5.94 28.60
CA PRO A 44 -5.73 6.17 27.83
C PRO A 44 -5.60 7.35 26.83
N ASN A 45 -4.46 7.45 26.15
CA ASN A 45 -4.15 8.56 25.25
C ASN A 45 -4.12 8.18 23.76
N THR A 46 -4.83 7.12 23.38
CA THR A 46 -4.96 6.68 21.99
C THR A 46 -6.28 7.10 21.36
N LEU A 47 -6.41 6.91 20.04
CA LEU A 47 -7.62 7.24 19.30
C LEU A 47 -8.84 6.40 19.71
N TYR A 48 -8.64 5.29 20.42
CA TYR A 48 -9.74 4.50 21.00
C TYR A 48 -10.70 5.34 21.85
N THR A 49 -10.19 6.37 22.55
CA THR A 49 -11.05 7.32 23.28
C THR A 49 -12.18 7.87 22.40
N TYR A 50 -11.90 8.14 21.12
CA TYR A 50 -12.83 8.77 20.18
C TYR A 50 -13.76 7.78 19.45
N THR A 51 -13.67 6.49 19.74
CA THR A 51 -14.72 5.52 19.34
C THR A 51 -15.97 5.64 20.23
N LYS A 52 -15.83 6.18 21.44
CA LYS A 52 -16.93 6.39 22.37
C LYS A 52 -17.78 7.59 21.97
N LEU A 53 -19.11 7.48 22.15
CA LEU A 53 -20.09 8.45 21.63
C LEU A 53 -19.79 9.90 22.06
N ILE A 54 -19.61 10.14 23.36
CA ILE A 54 -19.45 11.51 23.89
C ILE A 54 -18.12 12.14 23.41
N PRO A 55 -16.94 11.50 23.58
CA PRO A 55 -15.69 12.04 23.03
C PRO A 55 -15.74 12.25 21.51
N LYS A 56 -16.38 11.36 20.76
CA LYS A 56 -16.56 11.49 19.31
C LYS A 56 -17.35 12.74 18.93
N ILE A 57 -18.47 12.99 19.62
CA ILE A 57 -19.29 14.20 19.40
C ILE A 57 -18.48 15.47 19.75
N LEU A 58 -17.81 15.48 20.89
CA LEU A 58 -17.01 16.64 21.33
C LEU A 58 -15.86 16.94 20.36
N ALA A 59 -15.16 15.90 19.85
CA ALA A 59 -14.12 16.06 18.85
C ALA A 59 -14.67 16.63 17.53
N GLY A 60 -15.84 16.17 17.09
CA GLY A 60 -16.54 16.72 15.93
C GLY A 60 -16.95 18.17 16.10
N MET A 61 -17.50 18.54 17.27
CA MET A 61 -17.86 19.92 17.60
C MET A 61 -16.62 20.82 17.64
N GLN A 62 -15.54 20.38 18.26
CA GLN A 62 -14.27 21.10 18.31
C GLN A 62 -13.76 21.39 16.90
N TRP A 63 -13.77 20.40 16.02
CA TRP A 63 -13.35 20.59 14.64
C TRP A 63 -14.27 21.56 13.88
N PHE A 64 -15.58 21.42 14.06
CA PHE A 64 -16.55 22.28 13.38
C PHE A 64 -16.38 23.75 13.77
N MET A 65 -16.24 24.04 15.08
CA MET A 65 -16.16 25.41 15.62
C MET A 65 -14.75 26.03 15.45
N PHE A 66 -13.70 25.24 15.66
CA PHE A 66 -12.33 25.75 15.80
C PHE A 66 -11.34 25.21 14.78
N LYS A 67 -11.76 24.28 13.89
CA LYS A 67 -10.88 23.59 12.93
C LYS A 67 -9.65 22.96 13.59
N SER A 68 -9.80 22.48 14.82
CA SER A 68 -8.74 21.93 15.67
C SER A 68 -9.16 20.63 16.33
N GLY A 69 -8.23 19.99 17.05
CA GLY A 69 -8.48 18.75 17.77
C GLY A 69 -8.26 17.49 16.90
N PRO A 70 -8.67 16.33 17.36
CA PRO A 70 -8.37 15.05 16.71
C PRO A 70 -8.83 14.96 15.25
N CYS A 71 -9.99 15.54 14.93
CA CYS A 71 -10.54 15.52 13.57
C CYS A 71 -9.82 16.47 12.59
N SER A 72 -8.86 17.26 13.03
CA SER A 72 -8.08 18.18 12.18
C SER A 72 -6.76 17.59 11.69
N LYS A 73 -6.43 16.37 12.10
CA LYS A 73 -5.13 15.75 11.88
C LYS A 73 -5.24 14.46 11.08
N SER A 74 -4.16 14.11 10.39
CA SER A 74 -3.98 12.76 9.89
C SER A 74 -3.70 11.81 11.06
N PHE A 75 -4.22 10.59 11.00
CA PHE A 75 -3.94 9.59 12.02
C PHE A 75 -2.55 8.96 11.88
N LEU A 76 -1.91 9.11 10.72
CA LEU A 76 -0.55 8.65 10.43
C LEU A 76 0.45 9.82 10.49
N GLU A 77 0.53 10.48 11.65
CA GLU A 77 1.37 11.67 11.84
C GLU A 77 2.86 11.35 12.02
N ALA A 78 3.19 10.13 12.40
CA ALA A 78 4.56 9.70 12.61
C ALA A 78 4.91 8.52 11.71
N GLY A 79 6.08 8.57 11.11
CA GLY A 79 6.60 7.52 10.26
C GLY A 79 8.09 7.72 10.00
N GLY A 80 8.66 6.82 9.25
CA GLY A 80 10.08 6.90 8.96
C GLY A 80 10.58 5.79 8.06
N PHE A 81 11.86 5.89 7.73
CA PHE A 81 12.56 4.89 6.94
C PHE A 81 13.75 4.36 7.72
N ALA A 82 13.98 3.06 7.63
CA ALA A 82 15.12 2.42 8.26
C ALA A 82 15.80 1.42 7.33
N LYS A 83 17.03 1.07 7.69
CA LYS A 83 17.74 -0.05 7.08
C LYS A 83 17.47 -1.30 7.93
N SER A 84 17.14 -2.41 7.29
CA SER A 84 17.01 -3.70 7.97
C SER A 84 18.35 -4.20 8.52
N SER A 85 19.46 -3.80 7.90
CA SER A 85 20.83 -4.17 8.25
C SER A 85 21.78 -3.01 7.96
N PRO A 86 22.89 -2.87 8.72
CA PRO A 86 23.93 -1.85 8.49
C PRO A 86 24.53 -1.88 7.07
N ASP A 87 24.57 -3.05 6.45
CA ASP A 87 25.17 -3.25 5.13
C ASP A 87 24.31 -2.69 3.99
N ARG A 88 23.07 -2.37 4.23
CA ARG A 88 22.18 -1.76 3.23
C ARG A 88 22.68 -0.35 2.90
N LYS A 89 22.81 -0.02 1.60
CA LYS A 89 23.22 1.32 1.16
C LYS A 89 22.15 2.37 1.46
N VAL A 90 20.88 2.01 1.26
CA VAL A 90 19.71 2.88 1.45
C VAL A 90 18.71 2.23 2.41
N ALA A 91 17.82 3.02 2.97
CA ALA A 91 16.70 2.50 3.75
C ALA A 91 15.81 1.64 2.86
N ASN A 92 15.47 0.46 3.36
CA ASN A 92 14.65 -0.52 2.63
C ASN A 92 13.36 -0.89 3.34
N ILE A 93 13.07 -0.24 4.47
CA ILE A 93 11.84 -0.41 5.25
C ILE A 93 11.22 0.97 5.46
N GLN A 94 9.91 1.05 5.26
CA GLN A 94 9.07 2.20 5.63
C GLN A 94 8.20 1.84 6.82
N PHE A 95 7.98 2.81 7.71
CA PHE A 95 7.14 2.69 8.89
C PHE A 95 6.07 3.77 8.92
N HIS A 96 4.86 3.38 9.40
CA HIS A 96 3.80 4.31 9.74
C HIS A 96 3.28 3.97 11.14
N PHE A 97 3.33 4.93 12.04
CA PHE A 97 2.80 4.77 13.39
C PHE A 97 1.34 5.20 13.44
N PHE A 98 0.50 4.34 13.98
CA PHE A 98 -0.92 4.59 14.14
C PHE A 98 -1.32 4.45 15.63
N PRO A 99 -1.83 5.51 16.29
CA PRO A 99 -2.15 5.48 17.71
C PRO A 99 -3.52 4.85 18.00
N SER A 100 -3.81 3.73 17.36
CA SER A 100 -4.96 2.85 17.58
C SER A 100 -4.67 1.49 16.95
N PHE A 101 -5.55 0.52 17.15
CA PHE A 101 -5.60 -0.66 16.30
C PHE A 101 -6.46 -0.40 15.07
N VAL A 102 -6.04 -0.89 13.92
CA VAL A 102 -6.87 -1.05 12.73
C VAL A 102 -7.31 -2.51 12.69
N ILE A 103 -8.60 -2.74 12.76
CA ILE A 103 -9.22 -4.06 12.73
C ILE A 103 -10.09 -4.11 11.49
N ASN A 104 -9.94 -5.17 10.69
CA ASN A 104 -10.74 -5.39 9.48
C ASN A 104 -10.83 -4.11 8.60
N HIS A 105 -9.68 -3.55 8.20
CA HIS A 105 -9.57 -2.31 7.41
C HIS A 105 -10.28 -1.08 8.02
N GLY A 106 -10.45 -1.06 9.34
CA GLY A 106 -11.14 0.01 10.04
C GLY A 106 -12.67 -0.10 10.03
N LEU A 107 -13.20 -1.24 9.59
CA LEU A 107 -14.65 -1.54 9.65
C LEU A 107 -15.12 -1.95 11.04
N GLU A 108 -14.20 -2.30 11.91
CA GLU A 108 -14.47 -2.67 13.30
C GLU A 108 -13.73 -1.73 14.25
N ASP A 109 -14.43 -1.27 15.28
CA ASP A 109 -13.81 -0.46 16.33
C ASP A 109 -12.94 -1.34 17.24
N PRO A 110 -11.76 -0.86 17.68
CA PRO A 110 -10.97 -1.56 18.67
C PRO A 110 -11.74 -1.64 20.01
N ASP A 111 -11.45 -2.64 20.80
CA ASP A 111 -12.07 -2.85 22.12
C ASP A 111 -11.24 -2.28 23.29
N THR A 112 -10.01 -1.87 23.01
CA THR A 112 -9.05 -1.40 24.02
C THR A 112 -8.14 -0.31 23.47
N HIS A 113 -7.44 0.37 24.39
CA HIS A 113 -6.34 1.26 24.02
C HIS A 113 -5.16 0.47 23.47
N GLY A 114 -4.66 0.91 22.33
CA GLY A 114 -3.50 0.32 21.67
C GLY A 114 -2.94 1.22 20.60
N TYR A 115 -1.82 0.83 20.06
CA TYR A 115 -1.19 1.46 18.91
C TYR A 115 -0.56 0.38 18.04
N GLN A 116 -0.30 0.72 16.81
CA GLN A 116 0.39 -0.18 15.89
C GLN A 116 1.42 0.53 15.05
N LEU A 117 2.46 -0.20 14.72
CA LEU A 117 3.49 0.22 13.79
C LEU A 117 3.35 -0.63 12.52
N HIS A 118 2.95 0.00 11.43
CA HIS A 118 2.94 -0.61 10.12
C HIS A 118 4.37 -0.61 9.59
N ALA A 119 4.78 -1.68 8.96
CA ALA A 119 6.10 -1.84 8.40
C ALA A 119 6.05 -2.57 7.07
N SER A 120 6.69 -2.02 6.04
CA SER A 120 6.72 -2.61 4.71
C SER A 120 8.11 -2.55 4.09
N PRO A 121 8.53 -3.58 3.33
CA PRO A 121 9.67 -3.48 2.43
C PRO A 121 9.39 -2.48 1.30
N ASN A 122 10.37 -1.61 0.99
CA ASN A 122 10.20 -0.57 -0.04
C ASN A 122 10.22 -1.10 -1.48
N HIS A 123 10.89 -2.23 -1.73
CA HIS A 123 11.12 -2.76 -3.08
C HIS A 123 10.84 -4.26 -3.16
N PRO A 124 9.55 -4.67 -3.11
CA PRO A 124 9.19 -6.07 -3.27
C PRO A 124 9.59 -6.60 -4.65
N LYS A 125 9.95 -7.89 -4.71
CA LYS A 125 10.33 -8.58 -5.95
C LYS A 125 9.15 -9.29 -6.60
N SER A 126 8.16 -9.68 -5.82
CA SER A 126 6.93 -10.30 -6.33
C SER A 126 6.24 -9.40 -7.34
N ARG A 127 5.72 -10.01 -8.41
CA ARG A 127 4.99 -9.31 -9.47
C ARG A 127 3.66 -10.00 -9.70
N GLY A 128 2.64 -9.18 -9.79
CA GLY A 128 1.28 -9.59 -10.06
C GLY A 128 0.78 -9.17 -11.43
N GLU A 129 -0.52 -9.34 -11.60
CA GLU A 129 -1.20 -8.98 -12.83
C GLU A 129 -2.66 -8.62 -12.60
N ILE A 130 -3.22 -7.87 -13.53
CA ILE A 130 -4.65 -7.63 -13.66
C ILE A 130 -5.09 -8.23 -14.99
N THR A 131 -6.16 -9.03 -14.97
CA THR A 131 -6.74 -9.64 -16.16
C THR A 131 -8.26 -9.45 -16.17
N LEU A 132 -8.85 -9.48 -17.35
CA LEU A 132 -10.30 -9.45 -17.47
C LEU A 132 -10.89 -10.77 -17.02
N ASN A 133 -12.06 -10.74 -16.41
CA ASN A 133 -12.87 -11.90 -16.09
C ASN A 133 -13.86 -12.20 -17.22
N SER A 134 -14.33 -11.15 -17.91
CA SER A 134 -15.19 -11.21 -19.08
C SER A 134 -15.10 -9.93 -19.92
N SER A 135 -15.89 -9.82 -20.97
CA SER A 135 -16.05 -8.59 -21.77
C SER A 135 -17.06 -7.59 -21.19
N ASP A 136 -17.78 -7.97 -20.12
CA ASP A 136 -18.73 -7.07 -19.44
C ASP A 136 -17.95 -6.01 -18.64
N PRO A 137 -18.15 -4.69 -18.91
CA PRO A 137 -17.47 -3.62 -18.18
C PRO A 137 -17.87 -3.52 -16.69
N TYR A 138 -18.96 -4.16 -16.29
CA TYR A 138 -19.42 -4.21 -14.90
C TYR A 138 -18.90 -5.44 -14.14
N ASP A 139 -18.27 -6.39 -14.83
CA ASP A 139 -17.64 -7.54 -14.20
C ASP A 139 -16.25 -7.15 -13.67
N TYR A 140 -16.02 -7.40 -12.36
CA TYR A 140 -14.74 -7.05 -11.75
C TYR A 140 -13.59 -7.80 -12.37
N PRO A 141 -12.44 -7.15 -12.61
CA PRO A 141 -11.25 -7.82 -13.12
C PRO A 141 -10.68 -8.78 -12.06
N LYS A 142 -9.92 -9.76 -12.51
CA LYS A 142 -9.07 -10.59 -11.64
C LYS A 142 -7.84 -9.79 -11.30
N ILE A 143 -7.61 -9.56 -10.01
CA ILE A 143 -6.45 -8.85 -9.50
C ILE A 143 -5.62 -9.85 -8.70
N LEU A 144 -4.43 -10.16 -9.18
CA LEU A 144 -3.51 -11.10 -8.56
C LEU A 144 -2.20 -10.40 -8.24
N PHE A 145 -1.98 -10.06 -6.99
CA PHE A 145 -0.76 -9.38 -6.56
C PHE A 145 0.45 -10.32 -6.49
N ASN A 146 0.24 -11.61 -6.25
CA ASN A 146 1.29 -12.58 -5.98
C ASN A 146 2.18 -12.20 -4.79
N TYR A 147 1.62 -11.57 -3.77
CA TYR A 147 2.37 -11.20 -2.56
C TYR A 147 3.16 -12.39 -2.00
N LEU A 148 4.38 -12.12 -1.54
CA LEU A 148 5.25 -13.10 -0.90
C LEU A 148 5.56 -14.35 -1.76
N LYS A 149 5.42 -14.23 -3.08
CA LYS A 149 5.78 -15.30 -4.00
C LYS A 149 7.30 -15.50 -4.05
N GLU A 150 8.03 -14.39 -3.97
CA GLU A 150 9.49 -14.41 -3.88
C GLU A 150 9.91 -14.54 -2.40
N GLU A 151 10.80 -15.47 -2.10
CA GLU A 151 11.26 -15.73 -0.73
C GLU A 151 11.92 -14.51 -0.08
N GLU A 152 12.62 -13.71 -0.88
CA GLU A 152 13.24 -12.47 -0.41
C GLU A 152 12.22 -11.48 0.16
N ASP A 153 11.01 -11.40 -0.40
CA ASP A 153 9.95 -10.52 0.10
C ASP A 153 9.48 -10.96 1.49
N LEU A 154 9.31 -12.27 1.69
CA LEU A 154 8.93 -12.83 2.98
C LEU A 154 10.02 -12.57 4.02
N LYS A 155 11.30 -12.78 3.65
CA LYS A 155 12.45 -12.48 4.51
C LYS A 155 12.50 -11.01 4.91
N GLN A 156 12.37 -10.09 3.94
CA GLN A 156 12.37 -8.66 4.22
C GLN A 156 11.19 -8.24 5.10
N THR A 157 10.03 -8.86 4.95
CA THR A 157 8.88 -8.60 5.82
C THR A 157 9.12 -9.07 7.25
N ARG A 158 9.82 -10.20 7.48
CA ARG A 158 10.29 -10.57 8.83
C ARG A 158 11.28 -9.56 9.40
N GLU A 159 12.23 -9.09 8.58
CA GLU A 159 13.16 -8.02 8.99
C GLU A 159 12.40 -6.77 9.42
N CYS A 160 11.29 -6.43 8.76
CA CYS A 160 10.40 -5.33 9.16
C CYS A 160 9.88 -5.52 10.59
N ILE A 161 9.40 -6.73 10.94
CA ILE A 161 8.90 -7.03 12.29
C ILE A 161 10.02 -6.86 13.33
N HIS A 162 11.20 -7.40 13.06
CA HIS A 162 12.32 -7.29 14.01
C HIS A 162 12.76 -5.84 14.24
N VAL A 163 12.81 -5.00 13.19
CA VAL A 163 13.16 -3.59 13.35
C VAL A 163 12.04 -2.82 14.05
N ALA A 164 10.80 -3.10 13.73
CA ALA A 164 9.64 -2.47 14.36
C ALA A 164 9.58 -2.78 15.87
N ARG A 165 9.81 -4.02 16.28
CA ARG A 165 9.92 -4.40 17.70
C ARG A 165 11.03 -3.62 18.42
N LYS A 166 12.19 -3.41 17.79
CA LYS A 166 13.28 -2.60 18.35
C LYS A 166 12.87 -1.13 18.53
N ILE A 167 12.07 -0.58 17.60
CA ILE A 167 11.54 0.79 17.69
C ILE A 167 10.56 0.88 18.85
N LEU A 168 9.60 -0.04 18.94
CA LEU A 168 8.58 -0.03 20.00
C LEU A 168 9.13 -0.30 21.39
N ALA A 169 10.27 -0.98 21.50
CA ALA A 169 10.97 -1.24 22.77
C ALA A 169 11.81 -0.06 23.28
N GLN A 170 11.84 1.09 22.59
CA GLN A 170 12.66 2.23 23.03
C GLN A 170 12.08 2.88 24.30
N PRO A 171 12.95 3.43 25.17
CA PRO A 171 12.55 4.02 26.47
C PRO A 171 11.46 5.08 26.35
N ALA A 172 11.39 5.82 25.24
CA ALA A 172 10.38 6.85 25.00
C ALA A 172 8.94 6.30 24.99
N LEU A 173 8.75 5.02 24.68
CA LEU A 173 7.45 4.35 24.65
C LEU A 173 7.18 3.51 25.90
N ALA A 174 8.14 3.33 26.80
CA ALA A 174 8.09 2.37 27.90
C ALA A 174 6.89 2.59 28.85
N GLU A 175 6.52 3.84 29.13
CA GLU A 175 5.37 4.14 30.00
C GLU A 175 4.02 3.79 29.34
N HIS A 176 3.97 3.73 28.02
CA HIS A 176 2.78 3.43 27.24
C HIS A 176 2.69 1.95 26.87
N ALA A 177 3.82 1.24 26.84
CA ALA A 177 3.95 -0.10 26.31
C ALA A 177 3.25 -1.15 27.19
N GLY A 178 2.22 -1.78 26.66
CA GLY A 178 1.57 -2.97 27.20
C GLY A 178 1.99 -4.23 26.44
N ASP A 179 1.14 -5.25 26.45
CA ASP A 179 1.39 -6.51 25.76
C ASP A 179 1.39 -6.36 24.25
N GLU A 180 2.33 -6.99 23.56
CA GLU A 180 2.27 -7.18 22.12
C GLU A 180 1.19 -8.22 21.80
N VAL A 181 0.22 -7.84 20.95
CA VAL A 181 -0.90 -8.69 20.56
C VAL A 181 -0.83 -9.15 19.10
N GLY A 182 -0.02 -8.51 18.30
CA GLY A 182 0.26 -8.88 16.93
C GLY A 182 1.68 -8.53 16.52
N PRO A 183 2.49 -9.50 16.09
CA PRO A 183 2.30 -10.96 16.04
C PRO A 183 2.11 -11.68 17.38
N GLY A 184 2.42 -11.02 18.48
CA GLY A 184 2.46 -11.58 19.84
C GLY A 184 3.87 -11.91 20.25
N PHE A 185 4.16 -11.70 21.55
CA PHE A 185 5.51 -11.85 22.09
C PHE A 185 6.07 -13.27 21.93
N ASP A 186 5.20 -14.29 21.86
CA ASP A 186 5.62 -15.69 21.72
C ASP A 186 6.06 -16.04 20.28
N ALA A 187 5.65 -15.29 19.29
CA ALA A 187 6.07 -15.49 17.90
C ALA A 187 7.49 -14.98 17.67
N GLN A 188 8.49 -15.87 17.79
CA GLN A 188 9.91 -15.54 17.70
C GLN A 188 10.62 -16.25 16.55
N SER A 189 10.18 -17.44 16.16
CA SER A 189 10.78 -18.19 15.08
C SER A 189 10.38 -17.64 13.72
N ASP A 190 11.21 -17.90 12.70
CA ASP A 190 10.91 -17.52 11.32
C ASP A 190 9.59 -18.12 10.84
N ASP A 191 9.26 -19.35 11.24
CA ASP A 191 8.05 -20.04 10.84
C ASP A 191 6.80 -19.38 11.45
N GLU A 192 6.82 -19.05 12.74
CA GLU A 192 5.73 -18.35 13.42
C GLU A 192 5.49 -16.95 12.82
N LEU A 193 6.58 -16.22 12.54
CA LEU A 193 6.49 -14.92 11.87
C LEU A 193 5.98 -15.05 10.43
N ASN A 194 6.38 -16.09 9.69
CA ASN A 194 5.88 -16.36 8.35
C ASN A 194 4.37 -16.65 8.35
N GLU A 195 3.89 -17.43 9.31
CA GLU A 195 2.45 -17.71 9.46
C GLU A 195 1.69 -16.43 9.77
N TYR A 196 2.18 -15.62 10.70
CA TYR A 196 1.59 -14.31 11.01
C TYR A 196 1.54 -13.41 9.77
N ILE A 197 2.66 -13.25 9.07
CA ILE A 197 2.75 -12.42 7.86
C ILE A 197 1.72 -12.90 6.82
N ARG A 198 1.68 -14.20 6.52
CA ARG A 198 0.74 -14.73 5.52
C ARG A 198 -0.74 -14.56 5.91
N SER A 199 -1.04 -14.52 7.20
CA SER A 199 -2.41 -14.39 7.70
C SER A 199 -2.87 -12.95 7.94
N LYS A 200 -1.93 -12.00 8.12
CA LYS A 200 -2.25 -10.65 8.59
C LYS A 200 -1.67 -9.51 7.77
N ALA A 201 -0.65 -9.79 6.93
CA ALA A 201 -0.12 -8.73 6.07
C ALA A 201 -1.17 -8.28 5.05
N ASP A 202 -1.17 -6.99 4.76
CA ASP A 202 -2.18 -6.37 3.93
C ASP A 202 -1.56 -5.29 3.03
N THR A 203 -2.31 -4.86 2.04
CA THR A 203 -1.89 -3.78 1.14
C THR A 203 -1.72 -2.46 1.87
N ALA A 204 -0.68 -1.70 1.51
CA ALA A 204 -0.54 -0.29 1.87
C ALA A 204 -1.29 0.65 0.90
N TYR A 205 -2.09 0.08 -0.01
CA TYR A 205 -2.86 0.82 -1.04
C TYR A 205 -1.98 1.61 -2.02
N HIS A 206 -0.87 1.01 -2.46
CA HIS A 206 0.07 1.58 -3.41
C HIS A 206 0.20 0.79 -4.73
N PRO A 207 -0.89 0.28 -5.35
CA PRO A 207 -0.77 -0.50 -6.57
C PRO A 207 -0.23 0.33 -7.72
N CYS A 208 0.71 -0.25 -8.49
CA CYS A 208 1.31 0.42 -9.65
C CYS A 208 1.83 -0.58 -10.69
N GLY A 209 2.31 -0.09 -11.82
CA GLY A 209 3.14 -0.84 -12.75
C GLY A 209 2.45 -1.54 -13.90
N THR A 210 1.11 -1.58 -13.95
CA THR A 210 0.35 -2.39 -14.91
C THR A 210 0.27 -1.85 -16.35
N CYS A 211 0.83 -0.66 -16.59
CA CYS A 211 1.06 -0.07 -17.90
C CYS A 211 2.47 0.52 -17.95
N LYS A 212 3.48 -0.24 -17.49
CA LYS A 212 4.80 0.28 -17.20
C LYS A 212 5.43 1.04 -18.36
N MET A 213 6.11 2.12 -18.02
CA MET A 213 6.99 2.87 -18.89
C MET A 213 8.27 2.08 -19.18
N GLY A 214 8.79 2.19 -20.39
CA GLY A 214 10.06 1.58 -20.73
C GLY A 214 10.34 1.50 -22.22
N VAL A 215 11.38 0.73 -22.55
CA VAL A 215 11.84 0.50 -23.95
C VAL A 215 11.89 -1.00 -24.29
N ASP A 216 11.58 -1.86 -23.35
CA ASP A 216 11.52 -3.32 -23.54
C ASP A 216 10.16 -3.77 -24.10
N ASP A 217 10.08 -5.03 -24.52
CA ASP A 217 8.88 -5.62 -25.12
C ASP A 217 7.64 -5.63 -24.21
N MET A 218 7.82 -5.44 -22.90
CA MET A 218 6.75 -5.35 -21.91
C MET A 218 6.37 -3.91 -21.60
N ALA A 219 7.05 -2.91 -22.19
CA ALA A 219 6.71 -1.51 -21.99
C ALA A 219 5.38 -1.18 -22.71
N VAL A 220 4.44 -0.60 -21.98
CA VAL A 220 3.14 -0.17 -22.51
C VAL A 220 3.20 1.27 -23.00
N VAL A 221 3.96 2.11 -22.32
CA VAL A 221 4.14 3.52 -22.69
C VAL A 221 5.63 3.87 -22.81
N ASP A 222 5.91 4.89 -23.61
CA ASP A 222 7.22 5.50 -23.72
C ASP A 222 7.51 6.49 -22.56
N GLN A 223 8.68 7.14 -22.59
CA GLN A 223 9.08 8.14 -21.59
C GLN A 223 8.20 9.39 -21.56
N ASP A 224 7.44 9.66 -22.63
CA ASP A 224 6.46 10.74 -22.74
C ASP A 224 5.04 10.27 -22.37
N LEU A 225 4.90 9.07 -21.82
CA LEU A 225 3.64 8.42 -21.41
C LEU A 225 2.70 8.10 -22.58
N ARG A 226 3.20 8.09 -23.81
CA ARG A 226 2.42 7.71 -25.01
C ARG A 226 2.36 6.20 -25.11
N VAL A 227 1.16 5.69 -25.42
CA VAL A 227 1.00 4.24 -25.62
C VAL A 227 1.78 3.80 -26.86
N ASN A 228 2.68 2.85 -26.69
CA ASN A 228 3.51 2.30 -27.76
C ASN A 228 2.62 1.72 -28.87
N GLY A 229 2.86 2.14 -30.11
CA GLY A 229 2.14 1.64 -31.28
C GLY A 229 0.73 2.23 -31.51
N ILE A 230 0.26 3.16 -30.67
CA ILE A 230 -1.04 3.84 -30.84
C ILE A 230 -0.84 5.35 -30.86
N GLY A 231 -1.35 6.00 -31.89
CA GLY A 231 -1.33 7.47 -31.97
C GLY A 231 -2.34 8.13 -31.04
N ASN A 232 -1.97 9.28 -30.47
CA ASN A 232 -2.85 10.16 -29.69
C ASN A 232 -3.45 9.54 -28.42
N LEU A 233 -2.80 8.53 -27.83
CA LEU A 233 -3.21 7.91 -26.58
C LEU A 233 -2.08 7.96 -25.55
N ARG A 234 -2.41 8.33 -24.33
CA ARG A 234 -1.50 8.32 -23.17
C ARG A 234 -2.11 7.60 -21.99
N VAL A 235 -1.26 7.08 -21.11
CA VAL A 235 -1.64 6.63 -19.77
C VAL A 235 -0.89 7.52 -18.78
N ILE A 236 -1.62 8.16 -17.84
CA ILE A 236 -1.05 9.14 -16.90
C ILE A 236 -1.62 8.86 -15.50
N ASP A 237 -1.16 7.79 -14.89
CA ASP A 237 -1.47 7.38 -13.52
C ASP A 237 -0.35 6.47 -12.99
N ALA A 238 -0.49 5.92 -11.77
CA ALA A 238 0.51 5.08 -11.14
C ALA A 238 0.83 3.80 -11.93
N SER A 239 -0.03 3.37 -12.86
CA SER A 239 0.22 2.16 -13.66
C SER A 239 1.46 2.27 -14.56
N VAL A 240 1.89 3.51 -14.88
CA VAL A 240 3.07 3.73 -15.73
C VAL A 240 4.41 3.54 -14.99
N ILE A 241 4.40 3.49 -13.66
CA ILE A 241 5.62 3.36 -12.84
C ILE A 241 6.25 1.98 -13.10
N PRO A 242 7.51 1.91 -13.60
CA PRO A 242 8.13 0.62 -13.95
C PRO A 242 8.55 -0.19 -12.72
N GLU A 243 9.04 0.50 -11.68
CA GLU A 243 9.38 -0.08 -10.37
C GLU A 243 8.86 0.82 -9.26
N ILE A 244 8.23 0.20 -8.27
CA ILE A 244 7.63 0.90 -7.14
C ILE A 244 8.68 1.71 -6.37
N PRO A 245 8.50 3.02 -6.15
CA PRO A 245 9.45 3.84 -5.41
C PRO A 245 9.36 3.61 -3.90
N SER A 246 10.41 4.00 -3.18
CA SER A 246 10.49 3.94 -1.70
C SER A 246 9.62 5.00 -1.01
N ALA A 247 8.36 5.15 -1.43
CA ALA A 247 7.45 6.19 -0.91
C ALA A 247 6.00 5.80 -1.12
N ASN A 248 5.10 6.43 -0.36
CA ASN A 248 3.67 6.34 -0.58
C ASN A 248 3.29 6.89 -1.95
N LEU A 249 2.49 6.13 -2.73
CA LEU A 249 2.17 6.49 -4.11
C LEU A 249 0.98 7.43 -4.25
N ASN A 250 0.05 7.46 -3.30
CA ASN A 250 -1.21 8.19 -3.49
C ASN A 250 -1.02 9.67 -3.77
N ALA A 251 -0.22 10.38 -2.97
CA ALA A 251 0.08 11.79 -3.21
C ALA A 251 0.89 11.99 -4.49
N LEU A 252 1.88 11.14 -4.75
CA LEU A 252 2.70 11.17 -5.95
C LEU A 252 1.84 10.98 -7.21
N SER A 253 0.92 10.02 -7.19
CA SER A 253 0.01 9.75 -8.30
C SER A 253 -0.93 10.92 -8.57
N LEU A 254 -1.48 11.54 -7.51
CA LEU A 254 -2.43 12.66 -7.63
C LEU A 254 -1.80 13.91 -8.26
N ILE A 255 -0.53 14.20 -8.00
CA ILE A 255 0.13 15.38 -8.60
C ILE A 255 0.46 15.17 -10.10
N HIS A 256 0.38 13.94 -10.60
CA HIS A 256 0.62 13.58 -12.00
C HIS A 256 -0.65 13.25 -12.77
N ILE A 257 -1.83 13.44 -12.19
CA ILE A 257 -3.10 13.29 -12.92
C ILE A 257 -3.15 14.33 -14.05
N SER A 258 -3.42 13.85 -15.26
CA SER A 258 -3.72 14.72 -16.40
C SER A 258 -5.00 15.50 -16.11
N GLU A 259 -4.90 16.83 -16.01
CA GLU A 259 -6.08 17.70 -16.04
C GLU A 259 -6.53 17.91 -17.49
N PRO A 260 -7.66 17.32 -17.93
CA PRO A 260 -8.12 17.50 -19.31
C PRO A 260 -8.64 18.92 -19.57
N THR A 261 -8.70 19.79 -18.58
CA THR A 261 -9.40 21.07 -18.61
C THR A 261 -8.53 22.31 -18.61
N ARG A 262 -7.22 22.23 -18.49
CA ARG A 262 -6.35 23.36 -18.81
C ARG A 262 -6.00 23.39 -20.28
N LEU A 263 -6.95 23.84 -21.08
CA LEU A 263 -6.62 24.67 -22.23
C LEU A 263 -5.92 25.91 -21.66
N VAL A 264 -4.61 25.89 -21.59
CA VAL A 264 -3.81 27.10 -21.51
C VAL A 264 -4.01 27.74 -22.87
N SER A 265 -4.96 28.65 -22.97
CA SER A 265 -4.96 29.64 -24.05
C SER A 265 -3.68 30.45 -23.88
N ILE A 266 -2.70 30.17 -24.72
CA ILE A 266 -1.58 31.04 -25.01
C ILE A 266 -2.07 32.22 -25.84
#